data_e8fc4568451db4dc96cd8631a7b1371f
#
_entry.id   e8fc4568451db4dc96cd8631a7b1371f
#
_cell.length_a   1.000
_cell.length_b   1.000
_cell.length_c   1.000
_cell.angle_alpha   90.00
_cell.angle_beta   90.00
_cell.angle_gamma   90.00
#
_symmetry.space_group_name_H-M   'P 1'
#
loop_
_entity.id
_entity.type
_entity.pdbx_description
1 polymer ?
#
loop_
_entity_poly.entity_id
_entity_poly.type
_entity_poly.pdbx_seq_one_letter_code
_entity_poly.pdbx_strand_id
1 'polypeptide(L)'
;MNKKNTGRNYCCFACDKSFDELDLLRSHITTDHKEGDDYVVCPVCTSPTRDLVTHYRSRHIGEIIPQGTQTRALIIRDIKKKGISNKLTTKFKQGNFYSDKNKCNIFFRSGLELKFIKHLEKNPKVKKYKAESLQIEYFFNGGNHNYIPDILIEYTDGKIELWEIKPKSQTKWDKNIAKWKAANIYCKKRNWEFIVMTENALKTLK
;
A
#
# COMPACT_ATOMS: atom_id res chain seq x y z
N MET A 1 -15.08 -9.34 35.78
CA MET A 1 -14.19 -9.73 34.66
C MET A 1 -13.32 -8.53 34.34
N ASN A 2 -12.04 -8.53 34.75
CA ASN A 2 -11.12 -7.41 34.52
C ASN A 2 -10.75 -7.36 33.03
N LYS A 3 -11.29 -6.36 32.30
CA LYS A 3 -10.80 -6.02 30.95
C LYS A 3 -9.36 -5.56 31.10
N LYS A 4 -8.41 -6.28 30.52
CA LYS A 4 -7.01 -5.85 30.44
C LYS A 4 -6.98 -4.54 29.66
N ASN A 5 -6.67 -3.45 30.34
CA ASN A 5 -6.34 -2.16 29.72
C ASN A 5 -5.09 -2.38 28.88
N THR A 6 -5.25 -2.31 27.54
CA THR A 6 -4.16 -2.62 26.58
C THR A 6 -3.20 -1.45 26.41
N GLY A 7 -3.35 -0.36 27.17
CA GLY A 7 -2.52 0.86 27.06
C GLY A 7 -2.62 1.56 25.69
N ARG A 8 -3.65 1.25 24.90
CA ARG A 8 -3.88 1.87 23.60
C ARG A 8 -4.81 3.06 23.75
N ASN A 9 -4.37 4.24 23.33
CA ASN A 9 -5.20 5.41 23.18
C ASN A 9 -5.77 5.45 21.75
N TYR A 10 -7.09 5.61 21.66
CA TYR A 10 -7.82 5.75 20.41
C TYR A 10 -8.15 7.23 20.21
N CYS A 11 -7.48 7.90 19.27
CA CYS A 11 -7.69 9.32 19.02
C CYS A 11 -8.75 9.55 17.94
N CYS A 12 -9.61 10.55 18.16
CA CYS A 12 -10.49 11.03 17.12
C CYS A 12 -9.69 11.90 16.14
N PHE A 13 -9.72 11.57 14.85
CA PHE A 13 -9.01 12.33 13.83
C PHE A 13 -9.69 13.66 13.47
N ALA A 14 -10.96 13.85 13.86
CA ALA A 14 -11.73 15.05 13.55
C ALA A 14 -11.63 16.14 14.64
N CYS A 15 -11.30 15.77 15.90
CA CYS A 15 -11.27 16.74 17.01
C CYS A 15 -10.21 16.45 18.08
N ASP A 16 -9.24 15.58 17.81
CA ASP A 16 -8.10 15.23 18.68
C ASP A 16 -8.44 14.69 20.08
N LYS A 17 -9.72 14.41 20.40
CA LYS A 17 -10.11 13.73 21.63
C LYS A 17 -9.55 12.31 21.65
N SER A 18 -9.07 11.85 22.80
CA SER A 18 -8.52 10.51 23.00
C SER A 18 -9.38 9.68 23.94
N PHE A 19 -9.47 8.39 23.69
CA PHE A 19 -10.26 7.42 24.44
C PHE A 19 -9.40 6.19 24.73
N ASP A 20 -9.61 5.58 25.87
CA ASP A 20 -8.96 4.35 26.31
C ASP A 20 -9.66 3.08 25.77
N GLU A 21 -10.89 3.22 25.30
CA GLU A 21 -11.68 2.15 24.68
C GLU A 21 -12.16 2.54 23.27
N LEU A 22 -12.11 1.56 22.35
CA LEU A 22 -12.55 1.73 20.96
C LEU A 22 -14.05 2.08 20.87
N ASP A 23 -14.86 1.50 21.73
CA ASP A 23 -16.32 1.72 21.71
C ASP A 23 -16.68 3.14 22.17
N LEU A 24 -15.89 3.73 23.05
CA LEU A 24 -16.02 5.15 23.42
C LEU A 24 -15.68 6.07 22.26
N LEU A 25 -14.62 5.77 21.50
CA LEU A 25 -14.31 6.51 20.27
C LEU A 25 -15.43 6.40 19.25
N ARG A 26 -16.00 5.21 19.05
CA ARG A 26 -17.11 4.99 18.11
C ARG A 26 -18.35 5.78 18.53
N SER A 27 -18.71 5.73 19.81
CA SER A 27 -19.83 6.51 20.36
C SER A 27 -19.61 8.01 20.17
N HIS A 28 -18.41 8.51 20.49
CA HIS A 28 -18.04 9.89 20.26
C HIS A 28 -18.16 10.32 18.79
N ILE A 29 -17.65 9.51 17.84
CA ILE A 29 -17.76 9.81 16.41
C ILE A 29 -19.22 9.88 15.98
N THR A 30 -20.06 8.94 16.44
CA THR A 30 -21.48 8.89 16.10
C THR A 30 -22.24 10.10 16.67
N THR A 31 -21.92 10.51 17.88
CA THR A 31 -22.62 11.59 18.60
C THR A 31 -22.16 12.98 18.14
N ASP A 32 -20.85 13.19 18.10
CA ASP A 32 -20.26 14.52 17.91
C ASP A 32 -20.03 14.87 16.44
N HIS A 33 -19.84 13.85 15.55
CA HIS A 33 -19.54 14.04 14.14
C HIS A 33 -20.62 13.58 13.17
N LYS A 34 -21.74 13.06 13.65
CA LYS A 34 -22.95 12.66 12.90
C LYS A 34 -22.75 11.70 11.70
N GLU A 35 -21.59 11.08 11.57
CA GLU A 35 -21.23 10.21 10.44
C GLU A 35 -20.63 8.86 10.92
N GLY A 36 -21.03 8.41 12.11
CA GLY A 36 -20.36 7.34 12.86
C GLY A 36 -20.34 5.94 12.25
N ASP A 37 -21.28 5.65 11.33
CA ASP A 37 -21.37 4.30 10.77
C ASP A 37 -20.30 3.97 9.71
N ASP A 38 -19.58 4.97 9.23
CA ASP A 38 -18.65 4.84 8.12
C ASP A 38 -17.17 4.68 8.53
N TYR A 39 -16.87 4.74 9.83
CA TYR A 39 -15.50 4.69 10.31
C TYR A 39 -15.09 3.29 10.78
N VAL A 40 -13.86 2.94 10.43
CA VAL A 40 -13.16 1.73 10.87
C VAL A 40 -11.87 2.14 11.54
N VAL A 41 -11.53 1.55 12.69
CA VAL A 41 -10.26 1.82 13.36
C VAL A 41 -9.16 0.98 12.77
N CYS A 42 -8.07 1.61 12.37
CA CYS A 42 -6.89 0.93 11.89
C CYS A 42 -6.25 0.11 13.02
N PRO A 43 -6.05 -1.22 12.87
CA PRO A 43 -5.48 -2.05 13.92
C PRO A 43 -3.96 -1.83 14.13
N VAL A 44 -3.30 -1.11 13.22
CA VAL A 44 -1.86 -0.82 13.33
C VAL A 44 -1.60 0.48 14.05
N CYS A 45 -2.22 1.59 13.61
CA CYS A 45 -2.00 2.91 14.20
C CYS A 45 -3.17 3.41 15.07
N THR A 46 -4.22 2.61 15.21
CA THR A 46 -5.44 2.95 15.97
C THR A 46 -6.22 4.17 15.47
N SER A 47 -5.83 4.75 14.34
CA SER A 47 -6.53 5.87 13.73
C SER A 47 -7.86 5.44 13.12
N PRO A 48 -8.96 6.16 13.36
CA PRO A 48 -10.21 5.94 12.65
C PRO A 48 -10.09 6.37 11.19
N THR A 49 -10.68 5.61 10.29
CA THR A 49 -10.67 5.88 8.86
C THR A 49 -11.97 5.42 8.20
N ARG A 50 -12.42 6.13 7.17
CA ARG A 50 -13.57 5.72 6.34
C ARG A 50 -13.21 4.60 5.39
N ASP A 51 -11.95 4.57 4.94
CA ASP A 51 -11.45 3.56 4.02
C ASP A 51 -10.12 3.01 4.53
N LEU A 52 -10.19 1.82 5.13
CA LEU A 52 -9.03 1.16 5.71
C LEU A 52 -7.99 0.80 4.64
N VAL A 53 -8.40 0.50 3.42
CA VAL A 53 -7.50 0.17 2.31
C VAL A 53 -6.72 1.41 1.89
N THR A 54 -7.39 2.54 1.71
CA THR A 54 -6.74 3.82 1.37
C THR A 54 -5.85 4.30 2.51
N HIS A 55 -6.31 4.15 3.77
CA HIS A 55 -5.52 4.48 4.94
C HIS A 55 -4.21 3.67 5.00
N TYR A 56 -4.27 2.35 4.81
CA TYR A 56 -3.08 1.51 4.77
C TYR A 56 -2.12 1.91 3.65
N ARG A 57 -2.63 2.20 2.47
CA ARG A 57 -1.82 2.63 1.32
C ARG A 57 -1.10 3.96 1.54
N SER A 58 -1.69 4.86 2.32
CA SER A 58 -1.13 6.20 2.55
C SER A 58 -0.30 6.33 3.83
N ARG A 59 -0.64 5.57 4.87
CA ARG A 59 -0.04 5.71 6.20
C ARG A 59 0.85 4.53 6.61
N HIS A 60 0.60 3.34 6.05
CA HIS A 60 1.33 2.10 6.35
C HIS A 60 1.98 1.55 5.09
N ILE A 61 2.74 2.41 4.40
CA ILE A 61 3.43 2.05 3.15
C ILE A 61 4.45 0.95 3.45
N GLY A 62 4.27 -0.22 2.81
CA GLY A 62 5.15 -1.36 3.02
C GLY A 62 4.80 -2.26 4.22
N GLU A 63 3.84 -1.87 5.05
CA GLU A 63 3.32 -2.76 6.07
C GLU A 63 2.27 -3.71 5.48
N ILE A 64 2.34 -4.97 5.88
CA ILE A 64 1.42 -6.00 5.41
C ILE A 64 0.19 -5.99 6.29
N ILE A 65 -0.99 -5.97 5.68
CA ILE A 65 -2.24 -6.22 6.40
C ILE A 65 -2.18 -7.67 6.90
N PRO A 66 -2.11 -7.90 8.23
CA PRO A 66 -1.96 -9.24 8.77
C PRO A 66 -3.10 -10.17 8.32
N GLN A 67 -2.76 -11.33 7.78
CA GLN A 67 -3.78 -12.33 7.38
C GLN A 67 -4.46 -12.92 8.62
N GLY A 68 -5.76 -13.16 8.52
CA GLY A 68 -6.54 -13.79 9.59
C GLY A 68 -6.87 -12.90 10.77
N THR A 69 -6.55 -11.60 10.71
CA THR A 69 -6.84 -10.65 11.78
C THR A 69 -8.22 -10.00 11.63
N GLN A 70 -8.65 -9.32 12.69
CA GLN A 70 -9.83 -8.45 12.70
C GLN A 70 -9.85 -7.47 11.51
N THR A 71 -8.68 -7.00 11.08
CA THR A 71 -8.47 -6.12 9.92
C THR A 71 -9.04 -6.70 8.63
N ARG A 72 -8.77 -7.98 8.34
CA ARG A 72 -9.30 -8.64 7.14
C ARG A 72 -10.82 -8.76 7.20
N ALA A 73 -11.36 -9.10 8.36
CA ALA A 73 -12.81 -9.18 8.57
C ALA A 73 -13.47 -7.79 8.37
N LEU A 74 -12.85 -6.73 8.86
CA LEU A 74 -13.31 -5.34 8.70
C LEU A 74 -13.26 -4.88 7.25
N ILE A 75 -12.18 -5.18 6.53
CA ILE A 75 -12.06 -4.88 5.10
C ILE A 75 -13.13 -5.63 4.30
N ILE A 76 -13.32 -6.91 4.56
CA ILE A 76 -14.35 -7.71 3.88
C ILE A 76 -15.75 -7.18 4.19
N ARG A 77 -16.02 -6.76 5.44
CA ARG A 77 -17.29 -6.16 5.86
C ARG A 77 -17.55 -4.84 5.13
N ASP A 78 -16.54 -3.96 5.04
CA ASP A 78 -16.64 -2.68 4.34
C ASP A 78 -16.89 -2.87 2.83
N ILE A 79 -16.20 -3.81 2.22
CA ILE A 79 -16.41 -4.21 0.83
C ILE A 79 -17.83 -4.71 0.60
N LYS A 80 -18.36 -5.55 1.50
CA LYS A 80 -19.76 -6.06 1.42
C LYS A 80 -20.78 -4.95 1.62
N LYS A 81 -20.56 -4.04 2.59
CA LYS A 81 -21.45 -2.90 2.88
C LYS A 81 -21.57 -1.96 1.68
N LYS A 82 -20.47 -1.74 0.95
CA LYS A 82 -20.43 -0.90 -0.26
C LYS A 82 -20.98 -1.58 -1.53
N GLY A 83 -21.56 -2.76 -1.42
CA GLY A 83 -22.15 -3.48 -2.58
C GLY A 83 -21.12 -3.92 -3.64
N ILE A 84 -19.83 -3.84 -3.33
CA ILE A 84 -18.73 -4.27 -4.21
C ILE A 84 -18.59 -5.81 -4.15
N SER A 85 -19.65 -6.51 -3.72
CA SER A 85 -19.62 -7.86 -3.19
C SER A 85 -19.23 -8.96 -4.16
N ASN A 86 -19.31 -8.78 -5.46
CA ASN A 86 -19.12 -9.91 -6.37
C ASN A 86 -18.10 -9.71 -7.50
N LYS A 87 -17.37 -8.59 -7.53
CA LYS A 87 -16.28 -8.39 -8.48
C LYS A 87 -14.88 -8.52 -7.88
N LEU A 88 -14.78 -9.03 -6.67
CA LEU A 88 -13.49 -9.37 -6.05
C LEU A 88 -12.94 -10.74 -6.47
N THR A 89 -13.62 -11.45 -7.34
CA THR A 89 -12.93 -12.34 -8.29
C THR A 89 -12.21 -11.44 -9.27
N THR A 90 -11.21 -10.73 -8.77
CA THR A 90 -10.37 -9.89 -9.61
C THR A 90 -9.83 -10.77 -10.71
N LYS A 91 -10.02 -10.35 -11.97
CA LYS A 91 -9.29 -10.88 -13.15
C LYS A 91 -7.77 -10.87 -12.90
N PHE A 92 -7.31 -10.28 -11.82
CA PHE A 92 -5.91 -10.12 -11.45
C PHE A 92 -5.58 -11.02 -10.25
N LYS A 93 -4.60 -11.89 -10.47
CA LYS A 93 -4.03 -12.72 -9.42
C LYS A 93 -3.35 -11.81 -8.40
N GLN A 94 -3.86 -11.74 -7.17
CA GLN A 94 -3.26 -10.99 -6.06
C GLN A 94 -3.00 -11.93 -4.88
N GLY A 95 -2.08 -11.57 -4.02
CA GLY A 95 -1.75 -12.36 -2.84
C GLY A 95 -0.47 -11.93 -2.17
N ASN A 96 0.01 -12.77 -1.27
CA ASN A 96 1.29 -12.59 -0.58
C ASN A 96 2.32 -13.58 -1.12
N PHE A 97 3.56 -13.10 -1.22
CA PHE A 97 4.74 -13.88 -1.53
C PHE A 97 5.72 -13.73 -0.36
N TYR A 98 6.09 -14.84 0.28
CA TYR A 98 7.12 -14.80 1.32
C TYR A 98 8.49 -14.61 0.67
N SER A 99 9.21 -13.59 1.08
CA SER A 99 10.56 -13.27 0.62
C SER A 99 11.59 -13.71 1.66
N ASP A 100 12.47 -14.62 1.29
CA ASP A 100 13.59 -15.03 2.12
C ASP A 100 14.64 -13.93 2.26
N LYS A 101 14.80 -13.10 1.22
CA LYS A 101 15.70 -11.94 1.25
C LYS A 101 15.28 -10.88 2.26
N ASN A 102 13.98 -10.62 2.34
CA ASN A 102 13.41 -9.59 3.21
C ASN A 102 12.87 -10.14 4.53
N LYS A 103 12.81 -11.48 4.70
CA LYS A 103 12.24 -12.18 5.87
C LYS A 103 10.82 -11.75 6.21
N CYS A 104 10.03 -11.44 5.17
CA CYS A 104 8.64 -11.01 5.33
C CYS A 104 7.79 -11.39 4.11
N ASN A 105 6.47 -11.26 4.26
CA ASN A 105 5.55 -11.41 3.14
C ASN A 105 5.47 -10.11 2.34
N ILE A 106 5.54 -10.20 1.03
CA ILE A 106 5.38 -9.09 0.08
C ILE A 106 4.01 -9.24 -0.58
N PHE A 107 3.16 -8.23 -0.47
CA PHE A 107 1.88 -8.22 -1.14
C PHE A 107 2.05 -7.82 -2.61
N PHE A 108 1.38 -8.53 -3.52
CA PHE A 108 1.31 -8.22 -4.94
C PHE A 108 -0.15 -8.12 -5.41
N ARG A 109 -0.42 -7.23 -6.35
CA ARG A 109 -1.77 -6.97 -6.89
C ARG A 109 -2.00 -7.55 -8.27
N SER A 110 -0.95 -8.02 -8.92
CA SER A 110 -1.05 -8.59 -10.26
C SER A 110 -0.10 -9.77 -10.44
N GLY A 111 -0.46 -10.65 -11.40
CA GLY A 111 0.44 -11.73 -11.79
C GLY A 111 1.73 -11.23 -12.42
N LEU A 112 1.74 -10.01 -12.97
CA LEU A 112 2.94 -9.39 -13.53
C LEU A 112 3.90 -8.98 -12.41
N GLU A 113 3.40 -8.31 -11.36
CA GLU A 113 4.19 -7.99 -10.16
C GLU A 113 4.79 -9.25 -9.52
N LEU A 114 3.99 -10.32 -9.35
CA LEU A 114 4.48 -11.58 -8.80
C LEU A 114 5.66 -12.16 -9.61
N LYS A 115 5.62 -12.05 -10.94
CA LYS A 115 6.72 -12.53 -11.78
C LYS A 115 8.01 -11.74 -11.53
N PHE A 116 7.91 -10.40 -11.41
CA PHE A 116 9.06 -9.56 -11.08
C PHE A 116 9.58 -9.80 -9.65
N ILE A 117 8.68 -9.94 -8.67
CA ILE A 117 9.05 -10.29 -7.29
C ILE A 117 9.83 -11.60 -7.26
N LYS A 118 9.37 -12.64 -7.96
CA LYS A 118 10.07 -13.93 -8.06
C LYS A 118 11.44 -13.81 -8.75
N HIS A 119 11.56 -12.92 -9.73
CA HIS A 119 12.84 -12.65 -10.36
C HIS A 119 13.82 -11.96 -9.38
N LEU A 120 13.36 -10.93 -8.66
CA LEU A 120 14.18 -10.24 -7.65
C LEU A 120 14.61 -11.18 -6.53
N GLU A 121 13.72 -12.07 -6.09
CA GLU A 121 14.04 -13.07 -5.08
C GLU A 121 15.17 -14.00 -5.48
N LYS A 122 15.20 -14.42 -6.74
CA LYS A 122 16.23 -15.33 -7.29
C LYS A 122 17.51 -14.63 -7.67
N ASN A 123 17.51 -13.32 -7.88
CA ASN A 123 18.67 -12.58 -8.37
C ASN A 123 19.69 -12.37 -7.24
N PRO A 124 20.90 -12.99 -7.30
CA PRO A 124 21.90 -12.86 -6.24
C PRO A 124 22.45 -11.44 -6.07
N LYS A 125 22.35 -10.59 -7.09
CA LYS A 125 22.76 -9.18 -7.02
C LYS A 125 21.77 -8.32 -6.23
N VAL A 126 20.54 -8.79 -6.01
CA VAL A 126 19.55 -8.08 -5.22
C VAL A 126 19.75 -8.40 -3.75
N LYS A 127 20.07 -7.38 -2.95
CA LYS A 127 20.26 -7.48 -1.51
C LYS A 127 18.92 -7.53 -0.80
N LYS A 128 18.02 -6.58 -1.09
CA LYS A 128 16.65 -6.49 -0.56
C LYS A 128 15.77 -5.67 -1.49
N TYR A 129 14.46 -5.80 -1.33
CA TYR A 129 13.48 -4.99 -2.06
C TYR A 129 12.22 -4.76 -1.22
N LYS A 130 11.50 -3.68 -1.48
CA LYS A 130 10.26 -3.33 -0.76
C LYS A 130 9.19 -2.92 -1.76
N ALA A 131 7.99 -3.51 -1.63
CA ALA A 131 6.83 -3.08 -2.40
C ALA A 131 6.20 -1.84 -1.75
N GLU A 132 5.74 -0.90 -2.61
CA GLU A 132 4.95 0.28 -2.21
C GLU A 132 5.52 1.07 -1.01
N SER A 133 6.85 1.18 -0.92
CA SER A 133 7.57 1.66 0.27
C SER A 133 7.76 3.17 0.34
N LEU A 134 7.40 3.92 -0.69
CA LEU A 134 7.55 5.37 -0.73
C LEU A 134 6.43 6.05 -1.52
N GLN A 135 6.24 7.34 -1.26
CA GLN A 135 5.23 8.17 -1.90
C GLN A 135 5.91 9.36 -2.57
N ILE A 136 5.53 9.64 -3.81
CA ILE A 136 6.04 10.74 -4.62
C ILE A 136 4.88 11.63 -5.01
N GLU A 137 5.01 12.92 -4.76
CA GLU A 137 4.05 13.91 -5.23
C GLU A 137 4.28 14.20 -6.72
N TYR A 138 3.18 14.34 -7.48
CA TYR A 138 3.21 14.73 -8.89
C TYR A 138 2.04 15.65 -9.21
N PHE A 139 2.24 16.53 -10.22
CA PHE A 139 1.22 17.45 -10.71
C PHE A 139 0.53 16.88 -11.96
N PHE A 140 -0.80 16.86 -11.97
CA PHE A 140 -1.58 16.41 -13.11
C PHE A 140 -2.98 17.03 -13.10
N ASN A 141 -3.49 17.46 -14.28
CA ASN A 141 -4.81 18.08 -14.45
C ASN A 141 -5.11 19.21 -13.43
N GLY A 142 -4.15 20.12 -13.24
CA GLY A 142 -4.34 21.30 -12.40
C GLY A 142 -4.23 21.06 -10.88
N GLY A 143 -3.83 19.85 -10.43
CA GLY A 143 -3.72 19.54 -9.02
C GLY A 143 -2.51 18.66 -8.66
N ASN A 144 -2.15 18.71 -7.38
CA ASN A 144 -1.15 17.83 -6.79
C ASN A 144 -1.77 16.50 -6.41
N HIS A 145 -1.08 15.42 -6.72
CA HIS A 145 -1.49 14.04 -6.45
C HIS A 145 -0.33 13.27 -5.85
N ASN A 146 -0.65 12.18 -5.17
CA ASN A 146 0.32 11.25 -4.64
C ASN A 146 0.42 10.00 -5.52
N TYR A 147 1.64 9.52 -5.70
CA TYR A 147 1.99 8.34 -6.46
C TYR A 147 2.86 7.42 -5.63
N ILE A 148 2.53 6.14 -5.61
CA ILE A 148 3.27 5.09 -4.92
C ILE A 148 3.82 4.16 -5.99
N PRO A 149 5.15 4.17 -6.23
CA PRO A 149 5.81 3.23 -7.13
C PRO A 149 5.74 1.80 -6.60
N ASP A 150 5.82 0.83 -7.50
CA ASP A 150 5.55 -0.56 -7.15
C ASP A 150 6.66 -1.19 -6.29
N ILE A 151 7.96 -1.05 -6.65
CA ILE A 151 9.07 -1.71 -5.94
C ILE A 151 10.31 -0.82 -5.84
N LEU A 152 10.86 -0.69 -4.64
CA LEU A 152 12.19 -0.15 -4.38
C LEU A 152 13.17 -1.30 -4.17
N ILE A 153 14.31 -1.28 -4.87
CA ILE A 153 15.30 -2.35 -4.89
C ILE A 153 16.66 -1.81 -4.46
N GLU A 154 17.32 -2.51 -3.57
CA GLU A 154 18.71 -2.28 -3.18
C GLU A 154 19.57 -3.46 -3.65
N TYR A 155 20.57 -3.19 -4.44
CA TYR A 155 21.52 -4.17 -4.93
C TYR A 155 22.71 -4.34 -3.98
N THR A 156 23.46 -5.43 -4.12
CA THR A 156 24.63 -5.75 -3.28
C THR A 156 25.80 -4.79 -3.48
N ASP A 157 25.87 -4.11 -4.62
CA ASP A 157 26.86 -3.07 -4.96
C ASP A 157 26.47 -1.67 -4.47
N GLY A 158 25.32 -1.56 -3.78
CA GLY A 158 24.79 -0.29 -3.28
C GLY A 158 23.93 0.49 -4.28
N LYS A 159 23.79 0.01 -5.52
CA LYS A 159 22.86 0.60 -6.49
C LYS A 159 21.43 0.51 -5.96
N ILE A 160 20.63 1.57 -6.19
CA ILE A 160 19.20 1.59 -5.84
C ILE A 160 18.38 1.87 -7.09
N GLU A 161 17.37 1.04 -7.31
CA GLU A 161 16.40 1.19 -8.39
C GLU A 161 14.99 1.30 -7.84
N LEU A 162 14.20 2.13 -8.48
CA LEU A 162 12.76 2.29 -8.24
C LEU A 162 12.01 1.79 -9.47
N TRP A 163 11.26 0.70 -9.30
CA TRP A 163 10.52 0.10 -10.40
C TRP A 163 9.04 0.44 -10.35
N GLU A 164 8.51 0.76 -11.51
CA GLU A 164 7.08 0.78 -11.80
C GLU A 164 6.76 -0.37 -12.75
N ILE A 165 5.80 -1.20 -12.39
CA ILE A 165 5.40 -2.38 -13.16
C ILE A 165 4.07 -2.10 -13.85
N LYS A 166 4.08 -1.97 -15.17
CA LYS A 166 2.88 -1.67 -15.96
C LYS A 166 2.81 -2.50 -17.23
N PRO A 167 1.62 -2.95 -17.62
CA PRO A 167 1.42 -3.48 -18.95
C PRO A 167 1.81 -2.46 -20.03
N LYS A 168 2.43 -2.91 -21.10
CA LYS A 168 2.86 -2.03 -22.22
C LYS A 168 1.72 -1.16 -22.74
N SER A 169 0.50 -1.67 -22.75
CA SER A 169 -0.69 -0.94 -23.21
C SER A 169 -0.99 0.33 -22.38
N GLN A 170 -0.50 0.42 -21.14
CA GLN A 170 -0.73 1.56 -20.24
C GLN A 170 0.44 2.55 -20.20
N THR A 171 1.51 2.30 -20.92
CA THR A 171 2.73 3.14 -20.85
C THR A 171 2.56 4.52 -21.50
N LYS A 172 1.56 4.68 -22.36
CA LYS A 172 1.28 5.93 -23.07
C LYS A 172 0.22 6.82 -22.41
N TRP A 173 -0.32 6.41 -21.26
CA TRP A 173 -1.33 7.21 -20.57
C TRP A 173 -0.71 8.45 -19.93
N ASP A 174 -1.27 9.64 -20.22
CA ASP A 174 -0.73 10.93 -19.75
C ASP A 174 -0.53 10.98 -18.24
N LYS A 175 -1.47 10.41 -17.48
CA LYS A 175 -1.35 10.30 -16.03
C LYS A 175 -0.13 9.50 -15.60
N ASN A 176 0.20 8.41 -16.32
CA ASN A 176 1.38 7.60 -16.01
C ASN A 176 2.66 8.34 -16.40
N ILE A 177 2.65 9.05 -17.53
CA ILE A 177 3.78 9.89 -17.95
C ILE A 177 4.08 10.98 -16.90
N ALA A 178 3.05 11.65 -16.36
CA ALA A 178 3.21 12.65 -15.30
C ALA A 178 3.83 12.05 -14.02
N LYS A 179 3.34 10.90 -13.58
CA LYS A 179 3.90 10.16 -12.43
C LYS A 179 5.38 9.83 -12.63
N TRP A 180 5.73 9.30 -13.81
CA TRP A 180 7.09 8.84 -14.10
C TRP A 180 8.07 9.99 -14.26
N LYS A 181 7.63 11.14 -14.75
CA LYS A 181 8.43 12.38 -14.73
C LYS A 181 8.81 12.74 -13.28
N ALA A 182 7.83 12.73 -12.38
CA ALA A 182 8.08 13.03 -10.96
C ALA A 182 9.00 11.97 -10.32
N ALA A 183 8.78 10.68 -10.60
CA ALA A 183 9.63 9.60 -10.11
C ALA A 183 11.08 9.72 -10.61
N ASN A 184 11.29 10.08 -11.88
CA ASN A 184 12.62 10.33 -12.43
C ASN A 184 13.34 11.47 -11.69
N ILE A 185 12.63 12.59 -11.45
CA ILE A 185 13.20 13.73 -10.71
C ILE A 185 13.55 13.30 -9.27
N TYR A 186 12.65 12.56 -8.63
CA TYR A 186 12.84 12.05 -7.27
C TYR A 186 14.06 11.15 -7.15
N CYS A 187 14.23 10.23 -8.10
CA CYS A 187 15.35 9.30 -8.14
C CYS A 187 16.68 10.01 -8.46
N LYS A 188 16.69 10.92 -9.45
CA LYS A 188 17.91 11.69 -9.80
C LYS A 188 18.48 12.48 -8.61
N LYS A 189 17.61 13.11 -7.79
CA LYS A 189 18.04 13.82 -6.58
C LYS A 189 18.70 12.93 -5.53
N ARG A 190 18.54 11.60 -5.63
CA ARG A 190 19.06 10.60 -4.68
C ARG A 190 20.14 9.71 -5.28
N ASN A 191 20.54 9.98 -6.50
CA ASN A 191 21.41 9.09 -7.28
C ASN A 191 20.84 7.66 -7.41
N TRP A 192 19.52 7.56 -7.60
CA TRP A 192 18.78 6.33 -7.86
C TRP A 192 18.36 6.28 -9.32
N GLU A 193 18.04 5.09 -9.80
CA GLU A 193 17.50 4.88 -11.13
C GLU A 193 15.99 4.57 -11.08
N PHE A 194 15.21 5.21 -11.94
CA PHE A 194 13.79 4.90 -12.10
C PHE A 194 13.56 4.11 -13.39
N ILE A 195 12.89 2.97 -13.29
CA ILE A 195 12.68 2.05 -14.41
C ILE A 195 11.21 1.63 -14.50
N VAL A 196 10.64 1.71 -15.72
CA VAL A 196 9.30 1.17 -16.01
C VAL A 196 9.45 -0.24 -16.57
N MET A 197 8.99 -1.22 -15.80
CA MET A 197 9.03 -2.64 -16.14
C MET A 197 7.71 -3.07 -16.80
N THR A 198 7.82 -3.61 -18.00
CA THR A 198 6.67 -4.16 -18.73
C THR A 198 6.81 -5.68 -18.88
N GLU A 199 5.75 -6.34 -19.37
CA GLU A 199 5.78 -7.77 -19.69
C GLU A 199 6.90 -8.13 -20.67
N ASN A 200 7.35 -7.20 -21.49
CA ASN A 200 8.45 -7.44 -22.44
C ASN A 200 9.81 -7.53 -21.72
N ALA A 201 10.02 -6.72 -20.67
CA ALA A 201 11.24 -6.76 -19.88
C ALA A 201 11.46 -8.14 -19.23
N LEU A 202 10.37 -8.85 -18.86
CA LEU A 202 10.47 -10.21 -18.31
C LEU A 202 11.07 -11.23 -19.28
N LYS A 203 10.98 -10.98 -20.58
CA LYS A 203 11.54 -11.88 -21.60
C LYS A 203 13.06 -11.76 -21.70
N THR A 204 13.59 -10.60 -21.33
CA THR A 204 15.02 -10.30 -21.38
C THR A 204 15.73 -10.54 -20.04
N LEU A 205 14.95 -10.59 -18.95
CA LEU A 205 15.45 -10.94 -17.61
C LEU A 205 15.52 -12.48 -17.44
N LYS A 206 16.43 -13.13 -18.16
CA LYS A 206 16.74 -14.55 -17.97
C LYS A 206 17.88 -14.75 -17.00
#